data_391113801368147c71622a31139328c7
#
_entry.id   391113801368147c71622a31139328c7
#
_cell.length_a   1.000
_cell.length_b   1.000
_cell.length_c   1.000
_cell.angle_alpha   90.00
_cell.angle_beta   90.00
_cell.angle_gamma   90.00
#
_symmetry.space_group_name_H-M   'P 1'
#
loop_
_entity.id
_entity.type
_entity.pdbx_description
1 polymer ?
#
loop_
_entity_poly.entity_id
_entity_poly.type
_entity_poly.pdbx_seq_one_letter_code
_entity_poly.pdbx_strand_id
1 'polypeptide(L)'
;MFTIIFLQEYLESLEINNHLKTTLAAIANGAVLVQEKVDRLSIDGHSGSTGDTNVQGEVVQKLDELGSQIFLDCFRTSQSVSIVGCEELENPEIISIDPNLCMVNMDPVDGSSNIDVSISIGSIFGIWANPDLNEITNKSLLLSGKQQIAAAYVVYGSNTVLIIATENGVSGFTLDDQNDQFILTHPNISLPENCTYYSVNYGNWNEFSLNTKSQLEELQKTSSLRYVGSLVADFHRNLLKGGAFLYPNGKLRLMYEANPLTFVIKKAGGNGTNGNEDILEIIPKELHERTPLFIGNTNEVDKFTRG
;
A
#
# COMPACT_ATOMS: atom_id res chain seq x y z
N MET A 1 19.97 17.00 20.93
CA MET A 1 20.37 16.91 19.52
C MET A 1 19.65 15.69 18.97
N PHE A 2 18.73 15.82 18.03
CA PHE A 2 18.08 14.66 17.45
C PHE A 2 19.09 13.98 16.53
N THR A 3 19.33 12.69 16.75
CA THR A 3 20.16 11.89 15.83
C THR A 3 19.36 11.69 14.55
N ILE A 4 19.85 12.18 13.43
CA ILE A 4 19.30 11.91 12.12
C ILE A 4 19.70 10.46 11.79
N ILE A 5 18.70 9.63 11.44
CA ILE A 5 18.91 8.25 10.99
C ILE A 5 18.38 8.17 9.56
N PHE A 6 19.25 7.87 8.61
CA PHE A 6 18.85 7.65 7.25
C PHE A 6 18.27 6.24 7.05
N LEU A 7 17.42 6.09 6.04
CA LEU A 7 16.79 4.80 5.74
C LEU A 7 17.82 3.67 5.58
N GLN A 8 18.94 3.94 4.92
CA GLN A 8 20.01 2.96 4.73
C GLN A 8 20.54 2.43 6.08
N GLU A 9 20.87 3.35 7.00
CA GLU A 9 21.36 3.00 8.35
C GLU A 9 20.31 2.20 9.13
N TYR A 10 19.04 2.61 9.02
CA TYR A 10 17.94 1.89 9.64
C TYR A 10 17.82 0.47 9.11
N LEU A 11 17.81 0.26 7.78
CA LEU A 11 17.73 -1.06 7.17
C LEU A 11 18.92 -1.95 7.56
N GLU A 12 20.12 -1.40 7.65
CA GLU A 12 21.32 -2.12 8.10
C GLU A 12 21.17 -2.61 9.55
N SER A 13 20.52 -1.83 10.42
CA SER A 13 20.30 -2.16 11.82
C SER A 13 19.26 -3.28 12.03
N LEU A 14 18.42 -3.58 11.04
CA LEU A 14 17.40 -4.63 11.14
C LEU A 14 18.00 -6.03 10.96
N GLU A 15 17.54 -6.98 11.76
CA GLU A 15 17.86 -8.41 11.62
C GLU A 15 16.91 -9.09 10.61
N ILE A 16 16.98 -8.66 9.34
CA ILE A 16 16.19 -9.21 8.23
C ILE A 16 17.09 -9.63 7.07
N ASN A 17 16.55 -10.43 6.15
CA ASN A 17 17.29 -10.92 4.97
C ASN A 17 17.82 -9.75 4.11
N ASN A 18 19.03 -9.89 3.57
CA ASN A 18 19.67 -8.85 2.75
C ASN A 18 18.90 -8.55 1.47
N HIS A 19 18.27 -9.54 0.83
CA HIS A 19 17.42 -9.29 -0.34
C HIS A 19 16.23 -8.41 0.03
N LEU A 20 15.63 -8.59 1.22
CA LEU A 20 14.55 -7.73 1.71
C LEU A 20 15.05 -6.29 1.96
N LYS A 21 16.24 -6.11 2.60
CA LYS A 21 16.85 -4.77 2.76
C LYS A 21 17.02 -4.06 1.42
N THR A 22 17.57 -4.77 0.45
CA THR A 22 17.82 -4.25 -0.90
C THR A 22 16.50 -3.95 -1.64
N THR A 23 15.47 -4.78 -1.49
CA THR A 23 14.14 -4.54 -2.08
C THR A 23 13.49 -3.28 -1.48
N LEU A 24 13.54 -3.11 -0.15
CA LEU A 24 13.03 -1.91 0.51
C LEU A 24 13.78 -0.64 0.10
N ALA A 25 15.10 -0.72 -0.08
CA ALA A 25 15.89 0.38 -0.63
C ALA A 25 15.53 0.69 -2.09
N ALA A 26 15.26 -0.33 -2.91
CA ALA A 26 14.80 -0.15 -4.30
C ALA A 26 13.42 0.53 -4.36
N ILE A 27 12.49 0.18 -3.47
CA ILE A 27 11.20 0.88 -3.33
C ILE A 27 11.43 2.35 -2.97
N ALA A 28 12.31 2.65 -2.01
CA ALA A 28 12.61 4.03 -1.63
C ALA A 28 13.20 4.84 -2.80
N ASN A 29 14.14 4.24 -3.54
CA ASN A 29 14.72 4.90 -4.73
C ASN A 29 13.66 5.15 -5.81
N GLY A 30 12.77 4.19 -6.07
CA GLY A 30 11.64 4.36 -6.97
C GLY A 30 10.70 5.48 -6.52
N ALA A 31 10.43 5.57 -5.20
CA ALA A 31 9.59 6.62 -4.65
C ALA A 31 10.19 8.04 -4.84
N VAL A 32 11.50 8.21 -4.74
CA VAL A 32 12.18 9.47 -5.07
C VAL A 32 11.94 9.83 -6.53
N LEU A 33 12.17 8.89 -7.45
CA LEU A 33 11.98 9.11 -8.89
C LEU A 33 10.52 9.42 -9.26
N VAL A 34 9.55 8.75 -8.61
CA VAL A 34 8.12 9.05 -8.80
C VAL A 34 7.79 10.44 -8.26
N GLN A 35 8.31 10.81 -7.07
CA GLN A 35 8.10 12.16 -6.52
C GLN A 35 8.60 13.25 -7.46
N GLU A 36 9.77 13.09 -8.07
CA GLU A 36 10.27 14.04 -9.09
C GLU A 36 9.28 14.22 -10.25
N LYS A 37 8.59 13.14 -10.66
CA LYS A 37 7.56 13.20 -11.71
C LYS A 37 6.28 13.88 -11.22
N VAL A 38 5.87 13.58 -9.98
CA VAL A 38 4.70 14.20 -9.34
C VAL A 38 4.88 15.71 -9.24
N ASP A 39 6.03 16.20 -8.82
CA ASP A 39 6.32 17.64 -8.70
C ASP A 39 6.27 18.39 -10.04
N ARG A 40 6.47 17.69 -11.13
CA ARG A 40 6.55 18.26 -12.48
C ARG A 40 5.40 17.86 -13.40
N LEU A 41 4.42 17.11 -12.89
CA LEU A 41 3.34 16.51 -13.69
C LEU A 41 2.72 17.45 -14.72
N SER A 42 2.26 18.63 -14.27
CA SER A 42 1.61 19.61 -15.14
C SER A 42 2.61 20.35 -16.04
N ILE A 43 3.87 20.46 -15.63
CA ILE A 43 4.91 21.16 -16.37
C ILE A 43 5.41 20.30 -17.53
N ASP A 44 5.68 19.02 -17.25
CA ASP A 44 6.29 18.09 -18.22
C ASP A 44 5.24 17.33 -19.07
N GLY A 45 3.94 17.59 -18.85
CA GLY A 45 2.84 16.99 -19.62
C GLY A 45 2.53 15.54 -19.24
N HIS A 46 2.91 15.12 -18.02
CA HIS A 46 2.60 13.79 -17.46
C HIS A 46 1.22 13.72 -16.79
N SER A 47 0.50 14.85 -16.68
CA SER A 47 -0.91 14.88 -16.26
C SER A 47 -1.83 14.40 -17.38
N GLY A 48 -3.00 13.88 -17.01
CA GLY A 48 -4.04 13.41 -17.90
C GLY A 48 -3.95 11.95 -18.30
N SER A 49 -5.04 11.47 -18.87
CA SER A 49 -5.19 10.09 -19.35
C SER A 49 -4.32 9.81 -20.57
N THR A 50 -3.88 8.55 -20.70
CA THR A 50 -3.29 8.01 -21.94
C THR A 50 -4.33 7.88 -23.05
N GLY A 51 -5.62 7.76 -22.69
CA GLY A 51 -6.72 7.41 -23.58
C GLY A 51 -7.02 5.91 -23.61
N ASP A 52 -6.20 5.11 -22.95
CA ASP A 52 -6.35 3.66 -22.84
C ASP A 52 -7.09 3.28 -21.54
N THR A 53 -7.49 2.02 -21.46
CA THR A 53 -8.03 1.40 -20.23
C THR A 53 -7.15 0.22 -19.86
N ASN A 54 -6.87 0.06 -18.55
CA ASN A 54 -6.11 -1.07 -18.06
C ASN A 54 -6.93 -2.37 -18.06
N VAL A 55 -6.32 -3.48 -17.68
CA VAL A 55 -6.96 -4.81 -17.60
C VAL A 55 -8.16 -4.85 -16.64
N GLN A 56 -8.27 -3.85 -15.76
CA GLN A 56 -9.38 -3.66 -14.83
C GLN A 56 -10.56 -2.88 -15.43
N GLY A 57 -10.39 -2.29 -16.64
CA GLY A 57 -11.36 -1.41 -17.30
C GLY A 57 -11.34 0.02 -16.73
N GLU A 58 -10.28 0.42 -16.06
CA GLU A 58 -10.08 1.77 -15.53
C GLU A 58 -9.26 2.62 -16.52
N VAL A 59 -9.50 3.93 -16.52
CA VAL A 59 -8.76 4.86 -17.40
C VAL A 59 -7.35 5.02 -16.87
N VAL A 60 -6.35 4.64 -17.67
CA VAL A 60 -4.93 4.72 -17.31
C VAL A 60 -4.46 6.17 -17.38
N GLN A 61 -3.85 6.64 -16.32
CA GLN A 61 -3.15 7.92 -16.31
C GLN A 61 -1.70 7.71 -16.76
N LYS A 62 -1.10 8.73 -17.34
CA LYS A 62 0.30 8.67 -17.78
C LYS A 62 1.27 8.36 -16.64
N LEU A 63 0.93 8.80 -15.42
CA LEU A 63 1.75 8.54 -14.24
C LEU A 63 1.67 7.07 -13.81
N ASP A 64 0.56 6.36 -14.03
CA ASP A 64 0.43 4.93 -13.73
C ASP A 64 1.44 4.11 -14.54
N GLU A 65 1.53 4.35 -15.86
CA GLU A 65 2.51 3.70 -16.72
C GLU A 65 3.95 4.05 -16.33
N LEU A 66 4.20 5.35 -16.09
CA LEU A 66 5.53 5.84 -15.73
C LEU A 66 5.96 5.31 -14.36
N GLY A 67 5.08 5.31 -13.37
CA GLY A 67 5.32 4.76 -12.04
C GLY A 67 5.64 3.27 -12.08
N SER A 68 4.84 2.49 -12.84
CA SER A 68 5.10 1.07 -13.08
C SER A 68 6.50 0.83 -13.62
N GLN A 69 6.88 1.56 -14.67
CA GLN A 69 8.19 1.40 -15.30
C GLN A 69 9.34 1.78 -14.35
N ILE A 70 9.19 2.88 -13.59
CA ILE A 70 10.21 3.32 -12.62
C ILE A 70 10.46 2.22 -11.58
N PHE A 71 9.43 1.68 -10.96
CA PHE A 71 9.61 0.63 -9.93
C PHE A 71 10.17 -0.66 -10.53
N LEU A 72 9.69 -1.09 -11.70
CA LEU A 72 10.24 -2.26 -12.39
C LEU A 72 11.74 -2.11 -12.68
N ASP A 73 12.18 -0.94 -13.15
CA ASP A 73 13.60 -0.65 -13.43
C ASP A 73 14.44 -0.63 -12.15
N CYS A 74 13.90 -0.09 -11.04
CA CYS A 74 14.53 -0.16 -9.72
C CYS A 74 14.69 -1.61 -9.25
N PHE A 75 13.68 -2.45 -9.43
CA PHE A 75 13.76 -3.88 -9.06
C PHE A 75 14.76 -4.65 -9.93
N ARG A 76 14.77 -4.41 -11.24
CA ARG A 76 15.76 -5.01 -12.16
C ARG A 76 17.19 -4.62 -11.77
N THR A 77 17.40 -3.34 -11.46
CA THR A 77 18.73 -2.80 -11.07
C THR A 77 19.17 -3.35 -9.71
N SER A 78 18.27 -3.51 -8.76
CA SER A 78 18.56 -3.99 -7.41
C SER A 78 18.99 -5.46 -7.36
N GLN A 79 18.57 -6.27 -8.33
CA GLN A 79 18.78 -7.74 -8.35
C GLN A 79 18.27 -8.46 -7.08
N SER A 80 17.26 -7.90 -6.41
CA SER A 80 16.72 -8.44 -5.16
C SER A 80 15.30 -9.01 -5.30
N VAL A 81 14.68 -8.86 -6.49
CA VAL A 81 13.30 -9.28 -6.78
C VAL A 81 13.29 -10.31 -7.90
N SER A 82 12.55 -11.40 -7.71
CA SER A 82 12.37 -12.45 -8.73
C SER A 82 11.17 -12.21 -9.62
N ILE A 83 10.04 -11.78 -9.07
CA ILE A 83 8.79 -11.58 -9.79
C ILE A 83 8.02 -10.41 -9.22
N VAL A 84 7.35 -9.65 -10.09
CA VAL A 84 6.51 -8.50 -9.72
C VAL A 84 5.11 -8.68 -10.28
N GLY A 85 4.10 -8.66 -9.40
CA GLY A 85 2.71 -8.40 -9.76
C GLY A 85 2.43 -6.90 -9.68
N CYS A 86 1.83 -6.35 -10.71
CA CYS A 86 1.54 -4.93 -10.80
C CYS A 86 0.09 -4.72 -11.23
N GLU A 87 -0.57 -3.70 -10.70
CA GLU A 87 -1.95 -3.36 -11.06
C GLU A 87 -2.11 -3.14 -12.56
N GLU A 88 -1.14 -2.48 -13.19
CA GLU A 88 -1.18 -2.09 -14.60
C GLU A 88 -0.77 -3.21 -15.56
N LEU A 89 -0.27 -4.34 -15.06
CA LEU A 89 0.15 -5.48 -15.89
C LEU A 89 -0.87 -6.61 -15.84
N GLU A 90 -1.28 -7.14 -17.00
CA GLU A 90 -2.17 -8.31 -17.07
C GLU A 90 -1.58 -9.55 -16.40
N ASN A 91 -0.28 -9.75 -16.56
CA ASN A 91 0.46 -10.87 -15.99
C ASN A 91 1.65 -10.37 -15.19
N PRO A 92 2.07 -11.12 -14.15
CA PRO A 92 3.29 -10.80 -13.43
C PRO A 92 4.51 -10.75 -14.34
N GLU A 93 5.45 -9.86 -14.03
CA GLU A 93 6.75 -9.80 -14.69
C GLU A 93 7.79 -10.62 -13.93
N ILE A 94 8.36 -11.63 -14.57
CA ILE A 94 9.49 -12.41 -14.04
C ILE A 94 10.78 -11.67 -14.37
N ILE A 95 11.45 -11.14 -13.32
CA ILE A 95 12.73 -10.42 -13.43
C ILE A 95 13.90 -11.39 -13.32
N SER A 96 13.78 -12.40 -12.43
CA SER A 96 14.80 -13.40 -12.19
C SER A 96 14.17 -14.75 -11.84
N ILE A 97 14.84 -15.83 -12.21
CA ILE A 97 14.42 -17.20 -11.84
C ILE A 97 15.01 -17.66 -10.50
N ASP A 98 15.81 -16.84 -9.82
CA ASP A 98 16.38 -17.18 -8.51
C ASP A 98 15.26 -17.18 -7.45
N PRO A 99 14.96 -18.36 -6.85
CA PRO A 99 13.87 -18.48 -5.88
C PRO A 99 14.20 -17.88 -4.51
N ASN A 100 15.44 -17.47 -4.26
CA ASN A 100 15.85 -16.85 -2.99
C ASN A 100 15.53 -15.35 -2.92
N LEU A 101 15.20 -14.73 -4.06
CA LEU A 101 14.88 -13.31 -4.12
C LEU A 101 13.45 -13.04 -3.63
N CYS A 102 13.17 -11.78 -3.33
CA CYS A 102 11.84 -11.35 -2.92
C CYS A 102 10.85 -11.41 -4.10
N MET A 103 9.59 -11.60 -3.77
CA MET A 103 8.45 -11.48 -4.67
C MET A 103 7.63 -10.26 -4.25
N VAL A 104 7.25 -9.40 -5.19
CA VAL A 104 6.58 -8.13 -4.90
C VAL A 104 5.24 -8.06 -5.63
N ASN A 105 4.19 -7.64 -4.92
CA ASN A 105 2.95 -7.15 -5.53
C ASN A 105 2.85 -5.65 -5.27
N MET A 106 2.55 -4.85 -6.29
CA MET A 106 2.50 -3.40 -6.18
C MET A 106 1.30 -2.78 -6.87
N ASP A 107 0.77 -1.73 -6.25
CA ASP A 107 0.03 -0.65 -6.88
C ASP A 107 1.01 0.53 -7.01
N PRO A 108 1.47 0.87 -8.21
CA PRO A 108 2.50 1.90 -8.38
C PRO A 108 1.97 3.31 -8.12
N VAL A 109 0.67 3.56 -8.35
CA VAL A 109 0.06 4.89 -8.18
C VAL A 109 -1.39 4.78 -7.70
N ASP A 110 -1.58 4.50 -6.40
CA ASP A 110 -2.91 4.56 -5.76
C ASP A 110 -3.50 5.97 -5.83
N GLY A 111 -4.76 6.04 -6.21
CA GLY A 111 -5.49 7.29 -6.27
C GLY A 111 -5.23 8.11 -7.52
N SER A 112 -4.92 7.49 -8.64
CA SER A 112 -4.59 8.15 -9.92
C SER A 112 -5.64 9.16 -10.40
N SER A 113 -6.92 8.99 -10.04
CA SER A 113 -7.98 9.97 -10.31
C SER A 113 -7.77 11.34 -9.61
N ASN A 114 -6.87 11.42 -8.63
CA ASN A 114 -6.54 12.64 -7.90
C ASN A 114 -5.39 13.43 -8.54
N ILE A 115 -4.70 12.86 -9.51
CA ILE A 115 -3.52 13.45 -10.15
C ILE A 115 -3.83 14.81 -10.75
N ASP A 116 -4.88 14.91 -11.57
CA ASP A 116 -5.23 16.11 -12.32
C ASP A 116 -5.74 17.27 -11.44
N VAL A 117 -6.07 16.98 -10.20
CA VAL A 117 -6.58 17.97 -9.23
C VAL A 117 -5.62 18.23 -8.07
N SER A 118 -4.39 17.73 -8.18
CA SER A 118 -3.30 17.94 -7.21
C SER A 118 -3.65 17.50 -5.77
N ILE A 119 -4.36 16.39 -5.64
CA ILE A 119 -4.66 15.76 -4.36
C ILE A 119 -3.70 14.58 -4.17
N SER A 120 -3.38 14.27 -2.91
CA SER A 120 -2.40 13.24 -2.56
C SER A 120 -2.71 11.88 -3.17
N ILE A 121 -1.68 11.27 -3.70
CA ILE A 121 -1.63 9.92 -4.26
C ILE A 121 -0.58 9.10 -3.52
N GLY A 122 -0.37 7.84 -3.90
CA GLY A 122 0.70 7.05 -3.29
C GLY A 122 1.05 5.79 -4.06
N SER A 123 1.91 4.98 -3.48
CA SER A 123 2.29 3.67 -3.99
C SER A 123 2.18 2.65 -2.88
N ILE A 124 1.80 1.41 -3.19
CA ILE A 124 1.59 0.34 -2.20
C ILE A 124 2.38 -0.91 -2.62
N PHE A 125 3.05 -1.56 -1.67
CA PHE A 125 3.89 -2.73 -1.91
C PHE A 125 3.66 -3.80 -0.84
N GLY A 126 3.36 -5.02 -1.28
CA GLY A 126 3.46 -6.22 -0.46
C GLY A 126 4.65 -7.07 -0.89
N ILE A 127 5.39 -7.62 0.07
CA ILE A 127 6.63 -8.35 -0.19
C ILE A 127 6.53 -9.74 0.44
N TRP A 128 6.80 -10.77 -0.36
CA TRP A 128 6.83 -12.17 0.05
C TRP A 128 8.20 -12.78 -0.21
N ALA A 129 8.54 -13.81 0.54
CA ALA A 129 9.59 -14.75 0.18
C ALA A 129 8.96 -15.97 -0.52
N ASN A 130 9.70 -16.63 -1.39
CA ASN A 130 9.26 -17.90 -1.94
C ASN A 130 9.38 -18.99 -0.86
N PRO A 131 8.27 -19.53 -0.33
CA PRO A 131 8.30 -20.36 0.88
C PRO A 131 9.03 -21.69 0.68
N ASP A 132 8.96 -22.26 -0.51
CA ASP A 132 9.45 -23.60 -0.81
C ASP A 132 10.71 -23.59 -1.70
N LEU A 133 11.24 -22.39 -2.04
CA LEU A 133 12.33 -22.21 -2.99
C LEU A 133 12.07 -22.92 -4.34
N ASN A 134 10.80 -23.00 -4.71
CA ASN A 134 10.36 -23.60 -5.96
C ASN A 134 10.67 -22.69 -7.15
N GLU A 135 10.56 -23.25 -8.35
CA GLU A 135 10.66 -22.50 -9.60
C GLU A 135 9.71 -21.29 -9.61
N ILE A 136 10.21 -20.15 -10.08
CA ILE A 136 9.41 -18.92 -10.21
C ILE A 136 8.47 -19.03 -11.43
N THR A 137 7.18 -18.89 -11.18
CA THR A 137 6.12 -18.90 -12.17
C THR A 137 5.12 -17.77 -11.89
N ASN A 138 4.23 -17.46 -12.83
CA ASN A 138 3.18 -16.45 -12.63
C ASN A 138 2.27 -16.74 -11.40
N LYS A 139 2.22 -17.98 -10.94
CA LYS A 139 1.43 -18.39 -9.77
C LYS A 139 2.19 -18.24 -8.45
N SER A 140 3.50 -18.03 -8.49
CA SER A 140 4.32 -17.92 -7.27
C SER A 140 3.88 -16.77 -6.35
N LEU A 141 3.28 -15.72 -6.93
CA LEU A 141 2.74 -14.58 -6.17
C LEU A 141 1.41 -14.88 -5.46
N LEU A 142 0.70 -15.96 -5.81
CA LEU A 142 -0.63 -16.25 -5.26
C LEU A 142 -0.53 -16.87 -3.86
N LEU A 143 0.05 -16.13 -2.94
CA LEU A 143 0.22 -16.49 -1.53
C LEU A 143 -0.72 -15.64 -0.65
N SER A 144 -1.17 -16.22 0.46
CA SER A 144 -1.98 -15.47 1.43
C SER A 144 -1.22 -14.29 2.02
N GLY A 145 -1.94 -13.25 2.44
CA GLY A 145 -1.35 -12.05 3.02
C GLY A 145 -0.53 -12.32 4.28
N LYS A 146 -0.85 -13.38 5.06
CA LYS A 146 -0.09 -13.78 6.25
C LYS A 146 1.33 -14.26 5.96
N GLN A 147 1.64 -14.63 4.71
CA GLN A 147 2.96 -15.05 4.28
C GLN A 147 3.83 -13.87 3.83
N GLN A 148 3.33 -12.65 3.89
CA GLN A 148 4.14 -11.46 3.68
C GLN A 148 5.27 -11.38 4.70
N ILE A 149 6.46 -11.02 4.24
CA ILE A 149 7.63 -10.77 5.10
C ILE A 149 7.81 -9.28 5.38
N ALA A 150 7.23 -8.43 4.54
CA ALA A 150 7.17 -6.99 4.73
C ALA A 150 6.03 -6.38 3.88
N ALA A 151 5.67 -5.15 4.21
CA ALA A 151 4.87 -4.27 3.37
C ALA A 151 5.40 -2.85 3.47
N ALA A 152 5.21 -2.08 2.41
CA ALA A 152 5.55 -0.66 2.38
C ALA A 152 4.48 0.12 1.62
N TYR A 153 4.36 1.40 1.93
CA TYR A 153 3.61 2.33 1.09
C TYR A 153 4.23 3.72 1.14
N VAL A 154 3.99 4.50 0.09
CA VAL A 154 4.43 5.89 -0.01
C VAL A 154 3.21 6.78 -0.15
N VAL A 155 3.22 7.93 0.50
CA VAL A 155 2.27 9.02 0.29
C VAL A 155 3.01 10.18 -0.35
N TYR A 156 2.58 10.58 -1.53
CA TYR A 156 3.02 11.81 -2.21
C TYR A 156 2.01 12.91 -1.89
N GLY A 157 2.35 13.76 -0.92
CA GLY A 157 1.45 14.78 -0.36
C GLY A 157 2.19 16.06 0.00
N SER A 158 1.82 16.69 1.11
CA SER A 158 2.55 17.85 1.64
C SER A 158 4.00 17.55 1.98
N ASN A 159 4.28 16.31 2.32
CA ASN A 159 5.61 15.70 2.41
C ASN A 159 5.51 14.34 1.71
N THR A 160 6.62 13.86 1.16
CA THR A 160 6.70 12.46 0.73
C THR A 160 7.10 11.60 1.91
N VAL A 161 6.22 10.66 2.27
CA VAL A 161 6.41 9.79 3.43
C VAL A 161 6.38 8.34 2.98
N LEU A 162 7.43 7.59 3.31
CA LEU A 162 7.54 6.15 3.14
C LEU A 162 7.25 5.46 4.48
N ILE A 163 6.32 4.53 4.50
CA ILE A 163 6.06 3.67 5.66
C ILE A 163 6.55 2.26 5.33
N ILE A 164 7.27 1.66 6.26
CA ILE A 164 7.76 0.28 6.16
C ILE A 164 7.27 -0.50 7.37
N ALA A 165 6.67 -1.65 7.11
CA ALA A 165 6.28 -2.64 8.11
C ALA A 165 7.03 -3.95 7.88
N THR A 166 7.61 -4.48 8.95
CA THR A 166 8.30 -5.79 8.99
C THR A 166 7.88 -6.53 10.26
N GLU A 167 8.47 -7.69 10.52
CA GLU A 167 8.31 -8.36 11.82
C GLU A 167 8.77 -7.49 13.01
N ASN A 168 9.66 -6.52 12.77
CA ASN A 168 10.18 -5.62 13.82
C ASN A 168 9.24 -4.45 14.14
N GLY A 169 8.09 -4.33 13.46
CA GLY A 169 7.11 -3.26 13.66
C GLY A 169 6.98 -2.33 12.45
N VAL A 170 6.43 -1.14 12.68
CA VAL A 170 6.13 -0.15 11.64
C VAL A 170 6.95 1.11 11.90
N SER A 171 7.64 1.61 10.87
CA SER A 171 8.39 2.87 10.93
C SER A 171 8.11 3.75 9.72
N GLY A 172 8.16 5.06 9.91
CA GLY A 172 7.90 6.05 8.87
C GLY A 172 9.09 6.97 8.64
N PHE A 173 9.34 7.25 7.37
CA PHE A 173 10.45 8.04 6.88
C PHE A 173 9.93 9.18 6.02
N THR A 174 10.48 10.37 6.19
CA THR A 174 10.16 11.53 5.36
C THR A 174 11.30 11.78 4.39
N LEU A 175 10.97 12.03 3.13
CA LEU A 175 11.96 12.39 2.12
C LEU A 175 12.53 13.78 2.43
N ASP A 176 13.85 13.87 2.51
CA ASP A 176 14.60 15.11 2.42
C ASP A 176 14.91 15.37 0.94
N ASP A 177 14.14 16.23 0.32
CA ASP A 177 14.19 16.61 -1.09
C ASP A 177 15.46 17.40 -1.46
N GLN A 178 16.25 17.86 -0.49
CA GLN A 178 17.55 18.49 -0.74
C GLN A 178 18.65 17.46 -1.00
N ASN A 179 18.52 16.28 -0.45
CA ASN A 179 19.53 15.22 -0.52
C ASN A 179 19.00 13.91 -1.15
N ASP A 180 17.73 13.86 -1.56
CA ASP A 180 17.06 12.69 -2.12
C ASP A 180 17.13 11.45 -1.19
N GLN A 181 17.02 11.69 0.13
CA GLN A 181 17.16 10.66 1.14
C GLN A 181 15.99 10.61 2.10
N PHE A 182 15.53 9.42 2.42
CA PHE A 182 14.52 9.20 3.44
C PHE A 182 15.15 9.20 4.85
N ILE A 183 14.59 10.04 5.74
CA ILE A 183 15.00 10.19 7.13
C ILE A 183 13.93 9.61 8.05
N LEU A 184 14.32 8.84 9.07
CA LEU A 184 13.42 8.28 10.07
C LEU A 184 12.76 9.40 10.88
N THR A 185 11.46 9.60 10.70
CA THR A 185 10.68 10.65 11.39
C THR A 185 9.62 10.08 12.32
N HIS A 186 9.19 8.84 12.09
CA HIS A 186 8.17 8.16 12.88
C HIS A 186 8.66 6.76 13.28
N PRO A 187 9.52 6.64 14.32
CA PRO A 187 9.94 5.33 14.81
C PRO A 187 8.78 4.63 15.54
N ASN A 188 8.64 3.32 15.34
CA ASN A 188 7.72 2.46 16.09
C ASN A 188 6.26 2.97 16.09
N ILE A 189 5.70 3.16 14.91
CA ILE A 189 4.29 3.57 14.75
C ILE A 189 3.38 2.53 15.38
N SER A 190 2.55 3.00 16.32
CA SER A 190 1.44 2.24 16.91
C SER A 190 0.15 2.96 16.63
N LEU A 191 -0.89 2.23 16.26
CA LEU A 191 -2.22 2.78 16.04
C LEU A 191 -2.77 3.36 17.34
N PRO A 192 -3.19 4.63 17.41
CA PRO A 192 -3.85 5.18 18.58
C PRO A 192 -5.10 4.38 18.95
N GLU A 193 -5.35 4.23 20.26
CA GLU A 193 -6.45 3.42 20.79
C GLU A 193 -7.83 3.91 20.32
N ASN A 194 -8.01 5.24 20.26
CA ASN A 194 -9.29 5.84 19.88
C ASN A 194 -9.43 5.97 18.37
N CYS A 195 -10.55 5.52 17.82
CA CYS A 195 -10.94 5.76 16.45
C CYS A 195 -11.45 7.20 16.28
N THR A 196 -10.54 8.12 15.98
CA THR A 196 -10.85 9.55 15.84
C THR A 196 -11.48 9.89 14.49
N TYR A 197 -11.07 9.16 13.44
CA TYR A 197 -11.51 9.40 12.07
C TYR A 197 -12.07 8.14 11.42
N TYR A 198 -12.91 8.33 10.44
CA TYR A 198 -13.26 7.27 9.51
C TYR A 198 -13.31 7.80 8.08
N SER A 199 -13.01 6.92 7.12
CA SER A 199 -12.98 7.22 5.69
C SER A 199 -13.89 6.23 4.98
N VAL A 200 -14.88 6.73 4.24
CA VAL A 200 -15.82 5.90 3.46
C VAL A 200 -16.40 6.72 2.32
N ASN A 201 -16.58 6.10 1.15
CA ASN A 201 -17.29 6.72 0.03
C ASN A 201 -18.81 6.60 0.20
N TYR A 202 -19.44 7.61 0.75
CA TYR A 202 -20.90 7.66 0.90
C TYR A 202 -21.67 7.72 -0.43
N GLY A 203 -21.01 8.00 -1.55
CA GLY A 203 -21.63 7.90 -2.88
C GLY A 203 -22.17 6.49 -3.17
N ASN A 204 -21.60 5.48 -2.52
CA ASN A 204 -21.99 4.07 -2.64
C ASN A 204 -23.02 3.63 -1.59
N TRP A 205 -23.60 4.55 -0.80
CA TRP A 205 -24.50 4.23 0.31
C TRP A 205 -25.59 3.22 -0.03
N ASN A 206 -26.19 3.33 -1.20
CA ASN A 206 -27.29 2.45 -1.61
C ASN A 206 -26.88 0.99 -1.78
N GLU A 207 -25.60 0.74 -2.02
CA GLU A 207 -25.02 -0.59 -2.20
C GLU A 207 -24.61 -1.25 -0.87
N PHE A 208 -24.54 -0.49 0.23
CA PHE A 208 -24.11 -0.99 1.52
C PHE A 208 -25.15 -1.91 2.15
N SER A 209 -24.68 -2.97 2.83
CA SER A 209 -25.53 -3.85 3.63
C SER A 209 -26.20 -3.09 4.77
N LEU A 210 -27.31 -3.63 5.30
CA LEU A 210 -27.98 -3.03 6.47
C LEU A 210 -27.05 -2.99 7.69
N ASN A 211 -26.22 -4.02 7.90
CA ASN A 211 -25.22 -4.02 8.96
C ASN A 211 -24.22 -2.89 8.78
N THR A 212 -23.62 -2.77 7.59
CA THR A 212 -22.65 -1.69 7.29
C THR A 212 -23.26 -0.32 7.55
N LYS A 213 -24.50 -0.06 7.10
CA LYS A 213 -25.22 1.20 7.35
C LYS A 213 -25.38 1.48 8.83
N SER A 214 -25.85 0.49 9.60
CA SER A 214 -26.04 0.62 11.04
C SER A 214 -24.73 0.93 11.78
N GLN A 215 -23.64 0.23 11.43
CA GLN A 215 -22.33 0.47 12.05
C GLN A 215 -21.76 1.86 11.69
N LEU A 216 -21.98 2.32 10.46
CA LEU A 216 -21.58 3.66 10.04
C LEU A 216 -22.36 4.76 10.79
N GLU A 217 -23.66 4.56 11.04
CA GLU A 217 -24.48 5.47 11.85
C GLU A 217 -23.99 5.56 13.30
N GLU A 218 -23.51 4.46 13.88
CA GLU A 218 -22.87 4.48 15.21
C GLU A 218 -21.51 5.19 15.17
N LEU A 219 -20.70 4.89 14.18
CA LEU A 219 -19.37 5.47 14.04
C LEU A 219 -19.39 7.01 13.85
N GLN A 220 -20.40 7.55 13.16
CA GLN A 220 -20.64 8.98 13.00
C GLN A 220 -20.81 9.73 14.33
N LYS A 221 -21.28 9.06 15.39
CA LYS A 221 -21.54 9.70 16.69
C LYS A 221 -20.24 9.98 17.45
N THR A 222 -19.17 9.24 17.16
CA THR A 222 -17.92 9.26 17.92
C THR A 222 -16.71 9.69 17.11
N SER A 223 -16.78 9.58 15.78
CA SER A 223 -15.64 9.79 14.89
C SER A 223 -15.97 10.79 13.78
N SER A 224 -14.97 11.48 13.28
CA SER A 224 -15.14 12.49 12.21
C SER A 224 -14.86 11.88 10.84
N LEU A 225 -15.78 12.07 9.89
CA LEU A 225 -15.57 11.68 8.49
C LEU A 225 -14.42 12.49 7.89
N ARG A 226 -13.48 11.77 7.28
CA ARG A 226 -12.45 12.29 6.37
C ARG A 226 -12.31 11.35 5.20
N TYR A 227 -12.50 11.83 3.99
CA TYR A 227 -12.39 11.03 2.77
C TYR A 227 -11.79 11.86 1.65
N VAL A 228 -10.65 11.43 1.16
CA VAL A 228 -9.87 12.07 0.09
C VAL A 228 -10.12 11.37 -1.25
N GLY A 229 -10.39 10.07 -1.20
CA GLY A 229 -10.56 9.25 -2.40
C GLY A 229 -9.24 8.68 -2.94
N SER A 230 -8.16 8.74 -2.16
CA SER A 230 -6.96 7.92 -2.29
C SER A 230 -6.92 6.97 -1.10
N LEU A 231 -6.86 5.67 -1.36
CA LEU A 231 -6.83 4.65 -0.31
C LEU A 231 -5.65 4.89 0.63
N VAL A 232 -4.46 5.08 0.07
CA VAL A 232 -3.24 5.23 0.84
C VAL A 232 -3.23 6.51 1.67
N ALA A 233 -3.76 7.63 1.16
CA ALA A 233 -3.79 8.90 1.89
C ALA A 233 -4.79 8.88 3.06
N ASP A 234 -5.98 8.30 2.84
CA ASP A 234 -6.98 8.10 3.89
C ASP A 234 -6.50 7.10 4.94
N PHE A 235 -5.89 5.99 4.51
CA PHE A 235 -5.29 4.99 5.39
C PHE A 235 -4.17 5.60 6.26
N HIS A 236 -3.26 6.36 5.67
CA HIS A 236 -2.13 7.00 6.37
C HIS A 236 -2.61 7.90 7.50
N ARG A 237 -3.65 8.73 7.26
CA ARG A 237 -4.26 9.55 8.32
C ARG A 237 -4.79 8.67 9.45
N ASN A 238 -5.51 7.60 9.10
CA ASN A 238 -6.13 6.72 10.07
C ASN A 238 -5.08 5.95 10.88
N LEU A 239 -3.99 5.52 10.25
CA LEU A 239 -2.85 4.89 10.94
C LEU A 239 -2.22 5.82 11.99
N LEU A 240 -1.97 7.08 11.64
CA LEU A 240 -1.26 8.01 12.53
C LEU A 240 -2.16 8.66 13.61
N LYS A 241 -3.47 8.73 13.39
CA LYS A 241 -4.39 9.46 14.27
C LYS A 241 -5.44 8.59 14.95
N GLY A 242 -5.46 7.31 14.63
CA GLY A 242 -6.53 6.40 14.99
C GLY A 242 -7.75 6.61 14.08
N GLY A 243 -8.18 5.54 13.41
CA GLY A 243 -9.32 5.60 12.52
C GLY A 243 -9.61 4.28 11.81
N ALA A 244 -10.66 4.30 10.99
CA ALA A 244 -11.04 3.19 10.14
C ALA A 244 -11.24 3.64 8.69
N PHE A 245 -10.69 2.89 7.74
CA PHE A 245 -11.00 3.02 6.32
C PHE A 245 -11.93 1.88 5.91
N LEU A 246 -13.01 2.23 5.21
CA LEU A 246 -14.11 1.31 4.93
C LEU A 246 -14.45 1.36 3.43
N TYR A 247 -14.26 0.25 2.74
CA TYR A 247 -14.60 0.10 1.33
C TYR A 247 -15.42 -1.17 1.08
N PRO A 248 -16.74 -1.16 1.40
CA PRO A 248 -17.60 -2.34 1.42
C PRO A 248 -17.90 -2.97 0.05
N ASN A 249 -17.69 -2.22 -1.03
CA ASN A 249 -18.17 -2.58 -2.38
C ASN A 249 -17.32 -3.63 -3.11
N GLY A 250 -16.21 -4.09 -2.53
CA GLY A 250 -15.38 -5.12 -3.15
C GLY A 250 -14.69 -4.69 -4.44
N LYS A 251 -14.25 -3.44 -4.54
CA LYS A 251 -13.51 -2.94 -5.72
C LYS A 251 -12.00 -2.93 -5.53
N LEU A 252 -11.52 -2.95 -4.28
CA LEU A 252 -10.10 -2.96 -3.98
C LEU A 252 -9.48 -4.32 -4.30
N ARG A 253 -8.19 -4.32 -4.63
CA ARG A 253 -7.46 -5.52 -5.02
C ARG A 253 -6.82 -6.16 -3.81
N LEU A 254 -6.98 -7.48 -3.71
CA LEU A 254 -6.49 -8.24 -2.58
C LEU A 254 -4.96 -8.17 -2.47
N MET A 255 -4.25 -8.36 -3.60
CA MET A 255 -2.82 -8.65 -3.58
C MET A 255 -1.94 -7.43 -3.36
N TYR A 256 -2.27 -6.29 -3.95
CA TYR A 256 -1.38 -5.12 -3.93
C TYR A 256 -1.95 -3.89 -3.21
N GLU A 257 -3.21 -3.96 -2.71
CA GLU A 257 -3.82 -2.93 -1.86
C GLU A 257 -4.21 -3.49 -0.48
N ALA A 258 -5.16 -4.45 -0.41
CA ALA A 258 -5.72 -4.91 0.85
C ALA A 258 -4.71 -5.68 1.72
N ASN A 259 -3.97 -6.63 1.15
CA ASN A 259 -2.97 -7.41 1.88
C ASN A 259 -1.84 -6.54 2.46
N PRO A 260 -1.16 -5.67 1.67
CA PRO A 260 -0.07 -4.84 2.20
C PRO A 260 -0.54 -3.91 3.32
N LEU A 261 -1.65 -3.20 3.12
CA LEU A 261 -2.15 -2.26 4.13
C LEU A 261 -2.66 -2.98 5.38
N THR A 262 -3.24 -4.19 5.23
CA THR A 262 -3.63 -5.01 6.38
C THR A 262 -2.41 -5.53 7.15
N PHE A 263 -1.32 -5.87 6.47
CA PHE A 263 -0.07 -6.22 7.13
C PHE A 263 0.45 -5.04 7.96
N VAL A 264 0.50 -3.84 7.38
CA VAL A 264 0.92 -2.61 8.09
C VAL A 264 0.07 -2.36 9.32
N ILE A 265 -1.27 -2.33 9.18
CA ILE A 265 -2.14 -1.99 10.30
C ILE A 265 -2.07 -3.02 11.43
N LYS A 266 -1.93 -4.31 11.12
CA LYS A 266 -1.77 -5.35 12.13
C LYS A 266 -0.46 -5.24 12.88
N LYS A 267 0.64 -4.90 12.20
CA LYS A 267 1.93 -4.62 12.86
C LYS A 267 1.87 -3.35 13.74
N ALA A 268 0.93 -2.44 13.45
CA ALA A 268 0.66 -1.26 14.28
C ALA A 268 -0.39 -1.49 15.39
N GLY A 269 -0.98 -2.68 15.50
CA GLY A 269 -1.96 -3.02 16.56
C GLY A 269 -3.44 -2.89 16.15
N GLY A 270 -3.73 -2.73 14.87
CA GLY A 270 -5.08 -2.71 14.32
C GLY A 270 -5.51 -4.04 13.69
N ASN A 271 -6.59 -4.01 12.92
CA ASN A 271 -7.14 -5.17 12.22
C ASN A 271 -7.64 -4.84 10.80
N GLY A 272 -7.81 -5.87 9.96
CA GLY A 272 -8.38 -5.76 8.62
C GLY A 272 -9.20 -6.99 8.23
N THR A 273 -10.42 -6.78 7.71
CA THR A 273 -11.35 -7.83 7.31
C THR A 273 -12.07 -7.46 6.01
N ASN A 274 -12.56 -8.47 5.29
CA ASN A 274 -13.49 -8.27 4.18
C ASN A 274 -14.96 -8.26 4.62
N GLY A 275 -15.21 -8.33 5.95
CA GLY A 275 -16.53 -8.44 6.54
C GLY A 275 -16.98 -9.89 6.82
N ASN A 276 -16.22 -10.89 6.38
CA ASN A 276 -16.46 -12.31 6.64
C ASN A 276 -15.25 -12.98 7.30
N GLU A 277 -14.04 -12.62 6.86
CA GLU A 277 -12.78 -13.21 7.33
C GLU A 277 -11.67 -12.16 7.32
N ASP A 278 -10.58 -12.48 7.99
CA ASP A 278 -9.36 -11.68 8.01
C ASP A 278 -8.75 -11.61 6.59
N ILE A 279 -8.38 -10.40 6.14
CA ILE A 279 -7.78 -10.19 4.83
C ILE A 279 -6.53 -11.06 4.63
N LEU A 280 -5.67 -11.17 5.66
CA LEU A 280 -4.41 -11.89 5.52
C LEU A 280 -4.58 -13.42 5.42
N GLU A 281 -5.74 -13.96 5.82
CA GLU A 281 -6.03 -15.39 5.71
C GLU A 281 -6.59 -15.80 4.34
N ILE A 282 -7.01 -14.84 3.51
CA ILE A 282 -7.58 -15.13 2.19
C ILE A 282 -6.48 -15.73 1.29
N ILE A 283 -6.81 -16.88 0.68
CA ILE A 283 -5.96 -17.50 -0.34
C ILE A 283 -6.38 -16.94 -1.70
N PRO A 284 -5.51 -16.15 -2.36
CA PRO A 284 -5.86 -15.51 -3.64
C PRO A 284 -6.00 -16.54 -4.76
N LYS A 285 -6.94 -16.30 -5.66
CA LYS A 285 -7.19 -17.13 -6.85
C LYS A 285 -6.51 -16.58 -8.09
N GLU A 286 -6.35 -15.27 -8.13
CA GLU A 286 -5.74 -14.54 -9.25
C GLU A 286 -5.09 -13.25 -8.76
N LEU A 287 -4.19 -12.69 -9.58
CA LEU A 287 -3.43 -11.47 -9.23
C LEU A 287 -4.34 -10.26 -8.94
N HIS A 288 -5.39 -10.12 -9.75
CA HIS A 288 -6.29 -8.97 -9.69
C HIS A 288 -7.58 -9.25 -8.90
N GLU A 289 -7.56 -10.26 -8.02
CA GLU A 289 -8.72 -10.59 -7.17
C GLU A 289 -9.15 -9.37 -6.36
N ARG A 290 -10.45 -9.09 -6.38
CA ARG A 290 -11.05 -7.96 -5.67
C ARG A 290 -11.67 -8.40 -4.35
N THR A 291 -11.65 -7.48 -3.37
CA THR A 291 -12.19 -7.73 -2.04
C THR A 291 -12.80 -6.47 -1.42
N PRO A 292 -13.86 -6.57 -0.60
CA PRO A 292 -14.20 -5.53 0.37
C PRO A 292 -13.04 -5.33 1.35
N LEU A 293 -12.92 -4.12 1.91
CA LEU A 293 -11.92 -3.83 2.93
C LEU A 293 -12.51 -2.98 4.06
N PHE A 294 -12.34 -3.45 5.28
CA PHE A 294 -12.57 -2.74 6.53
C PHE A 294 -11.27 -2.82 7.33
N ILE A 295 -10.58 -1.69 7.53
CA ILE A 295 -9.21 -1.68 8.08
C ILE A 295 -9.02 -0.50 9.04
N GLY A 296 -8.38 -0.73 10.19
CA GLY A 296 -8.14 0.31 11.19
C GLY A 296 -8.17 -0.19 12.62
N ASN A 297 -8.75 0.62 13.54
CA ASN A 297 -8.90 0.25 14.94
C ASN A 297 -9.72 -1.04 15.09
N THR A 298 -9.14 -2.03 15.76
CA THR A 298 -9.72 -3.37 15.91
C THR A 298 -11.16 -3.33 16.42
N ASN A 299 -11.42 -2.58 17.50
CA ASN A 299 -12.75 -2.48 18.11
C ASN A 299 -13.83 -1.94 17.15
N GLU A 300 -13.46 -1.14 16.16
CA GLU A 300 -14.38 -0.61 15.16
C GLU A 300 -14.51 -1.57 13.96
N VAL A 301 -13.38 -2.08 13.47
CA VAL A 301 -13.35 -2.99 12.32
C VAL A 301 -14.11 -4.28 12.60
N ASP A 302 -13.98 -4.86 13.79
CA ASP A 302 -14.64 -6.11 14.17
C ASP A 302 -16.19 -6.01 14.17
N LYS A 303 -16.76 -4.80 14.33
CA LYS A 303 -18.20 -4.57 14.24
C LYS A 303 -18.77 -4.80 12.83
N PHE A 304 -17.91 -4.71 11.81
CA PHE A 304 -18.27 -4.96 10.41
C PHE A 304 -18.14 -6.43 10.02
N THR A 305 -17.51 -7.25 10.86
CA THR A 305 -17.43 -8.70 10.64
C THR A 305 -18.79 -9.32 10.96
N ARG A 306 -19.31 -10.15 10.07
CA ARG A 306 -20.55 -10.87 10.31
C ARG A 306 -20.30 -11.95 11.38
N GLY A 307 -21.05 -11.87 12.48
CA GLY A 307 -21.09 -12.92 13.49
C GLY A 307 -21.83 -14.16 12.98
#